data_6ed6685c6453fb97c39e3f1d1749452d
#
_entry.id   6ed6685c6453fb97c39e3f1d1749452d
#
_cell.length_a   1.000
_cell.length_b   1.000
_cell.length_c   1.000
_cell.angle_alpha   90.00
_cell.angle_beta   90.00
_cell.angle_gamma   90.00
#
_symmetry.space_group_name_H-M   'P 1'
#
loop_
_entity.id
_entity.type
_entity.pdbx_description
1 polymer ?
#
loop_
_entity_poly.entity_id
_entity_poly.type
_entity_poly.pdbx_seq_one_letter_code
_entity_poly.pdbx_strand_id
1 'polypeptide(L)'
;MRDKIIEIAKENGADVVGFAPASRFDKDDAVFKIMPETKTVIGLGFRILRGIYRGIEEGSTYYQYTTMAVENMEETIMPMAQLKAAMELEKDGYIALPQRRHQQIMAEHDSTNPEVAYDAVYRDKPQEIQMDFLNSAVKCGLGEKGFDGALLNDDFGPMIRYCFILTDAEFEETPMYKPHLCDKCGKCKSACPGNAISDNGSVDPWQCAVYY
;
A
#
# COMPACT_ATOMS: atom_id res chain seq x y z
N MET A 1 3.71 24.72 -0.63
CA MET A 1 4.32 23.39 -0.44
C MET A 1 3.36 22.25 -0.77
N ARG A 2 2.19 22.12 -0.12
CA ARG A 2 1.23 21.01 -0.35
C ARG A 2 0.95 20.78 -1.84
N ASP A 3 0.56 21.81 -2.58
CA ASP A 3 0.23 21.70 -4.01
C ASP A 3 1.43 21.28 -4.86
N LYS A 4 2.63 21.70 -4.49
CA LYS A 4 3.87 21.30 -5.15
C LYS A 4 4.19 19.81 -4.96
N ILE A 5 3.95 19.27 -3.75
CA ILE A 5 4.10 17.83 -3.50
C ILE A 5 3.08 17.04 -4.33
N ILE A 6 1.83 17.53 -4.41
CA ILE A 6 0.79 16.91 -5.24
C ILE A 6 1.19 16.91 -6.73
N GLU A 7 1.68 18.04 -7.22
CA GLU A 7 2.14 18.19 -8.61
C GLU A 7 3.27 17.22 -8.92
N ILE A 8 4.33 17.21 -8.09
CA ILE A 8 5.47 16.29 -8.25
C ILE A 8 5.02 14.83 -8.24
N ALA A 9 4.16 14.44 -7.30
CA ALA A 9 3.67 13.07 -7.22
C ALA A 9 2.90 12.69 -8.50
N LYS A 10 2.01 13.56 -8.98
CA LYS A 10 1.21 13.34 -10.20
C LYS A 10 2.06 13.31 -11.47
N GLU A 11 3.04 14.19 -11.62
CA GLU A 11 3.99 14.18 -12.74
C GLU A 11 4.83 12.88 -12.77
N ASN A 12 4.96 12.20 -11.63
CA ASN A 12 5.67 10.93 -11.51
C ASN A 12 4.75 9.71 -11.37
N GLY A 13 3.50 9.85 -11.82
CA GLY A 13 2.58 8.73 -12.04
C GLY A 13 1.55 8.47 -10.95
N ALA A 14 1.53 9.24 -9.85
CA ALA A 14 0.45 9.13 -8.87
C ALA A 14 -0.85 9.70 -9.42
N ASP A 15 -1.95 8.95 -9.29
CA ASP A 15 -3.29 9.42 -9.67
C ASP A 15 -3.96 10.17 -8.50
N VAL A 16 -3.72 9.72 -7.28
CA VAL A 16 -4.30 10.27 -6.04
C VAL A 16 -3.21 10.58 -5.03
N VAL A 17 -3.35 11.71 -4.32
CA VAL A 17 -2.47 12.11 -3.22
C VAL A 17 -3.32 12.51 -2.04
N GLY A 18 -3.03 11.94 -0.88
CA GLY A 18 -3.75 12.22 0.36
C GLY A 18 -2.82 12.52 1.52
N PHE A 19 -3.29 13.30 2.47
CA PHE A 19 -2.53 13.75 3.64
C PHE A 19 -3.29 13.38 4.91
N ALA A 20 -2.68 12.58 5.77
CA ALA A 20 -3.21 12.23 7.08
C ALA A 20 -2.38 12.88 8.18
N PRO A 21 -2.96 13.69 9.06
CA PRO A 21 -2.26 14.20 10.23
C PRO A 21 -1.92 13.04 11.18
N ALA A 22 -0.83 13.18 11.93
CA ALA A 22 -0.39 12.20 12.93
C ALA A 22 -1.50 11.83 13.94
N SER A 23 -2.42 12.74 14.21
CA SER A 23 -3.56 12.54 15.13
C SER A 23 -4.56 11.45 14.68
N ARG A 24 -4.49 11.00 13.42
CA ARG A 24 -5.31 9.86 12.94
C ARG A 24 -4.70 8.49 13.27
N PHE A 25 -3.49 8.46 13.80
CA PHE A 25 -2.76 7.24 14.14
C PHE A 25 -2.70 7.07 15.65
N ASP A 26 -2.80 5.82 16.11
CA ASP A 26 -2.67 5.50 17.52
C ASP A 26 -1.23 5.73 18.00
N LYS A 27 -1.03 6.04 19.28
CA LYS A 27 0.29 6.39 19.83
C LYS A 27 1.33 5.27 19.72
N ASP A 28 0.87 4.02 19.66
CA ASP A 28 1.68 2.82 19.51
C ASP A 28 1.76 2.31 18.06
N ASP A 29 1.18 3.07 17.11
CA ASP A 29 1.23 2.74 15.68
C ASP A 29 2.68 2.61 15.18
N ALA A 30 2.88 1.72 14.22
CA ALA A 30 4.17 1.49 13.59
C ALA A 30 4.76 2.77 12.96
N VAL A 31 3.94 3.69 12.51
CA VAL A 31 4.34 5.02 11.98
C VAL A 31 5.30 5.72 12.95
N PHE A 32 4.97 5.75 14.25
CA PHE A 32 5.80 6.42 15.26
C PHE A 32 7.00 5.59 15.74
N LYS A 33 6.98 4.27 15.51
CA LYS A 33 8.15 3.43 15.74
C LYS A 33 9.18 3.57 14.63
N ILE A 34 8.72 3.85 13.41
CA ILE A 34 9.57 4.09 12.24
C ILE A 34 10.15 5.51 12.28
N MET A 35 9.29 6.51 12.52
CA MET A 35 9.67 7.92 12.56
C MET A 35 8.87 8.64 13.68
N PRO A 36 9.42 8.74 14.90
CA PRO A 36 8.73 9.30 16.06
C PRO A 36 8.25 10.74 15.89
N GLU A 37 8.96 11.54 15.10
CA GLU A 37 8.66 12.95 14.81
C GLU A 37 7.61 13.16 13.71
N THR A 38 6.99 12.10 13.19
CA THR A 38 5.98 12.18 12.13
C THR A 38 4.83 13.09 12.55
N LYS A 39 4.53 14.10 11.73
CA LYS A 39 3.37 14.99 11.85
C LYS A 39 2.34 14.74 10.76
N THR A 40 2.79 14.31 9.58
CA THR A 40 1.93 13.96 8.46
C THR A 40 2.40 12.68 7.79
N VAL A 41 1.44 11.82 7.43
CA VAL A 41 1.62 10.70 6.52
C VAL A 41 1.04 11.10 5.17
N ILE A 42 1.86 11.12 4.13
CA ILE A 42 1.44 11.42 2.76
C ILE A 42 1.24 10.09 2.04
N GLY A 43 0.03 9.84 1.57
CA GLY A 43 -0.31 8.66 0.78
C GLY A 43 -0.34 8.99 -0.70
N LEU A 44 0.29 8.16 -1.51
CA LEU A 44 0.28 8.23 -2.97
C LEU A 44 -0.43 7.00 -3.51
N GLY A 45 -1.44 7.20 -4.35
CA GLY A 45 -2.21 6.13 -4.99
C GLY A 45 -1.98 6.11 -6.50
N PHE A 46 -1.82 4.91 -7.06
CA PHE A 46 -1.51 4.65 -8.46
C PHE A 46 -2.51 3.65 -9.02
N ARG A 47 -3.21 4.01 -10.07
CA ARG A 47 -4.16 3.08 -10.70
C ARG A 47 -3.45 1.96 -11.44
N ILE A 48 -4.01 0.78 -11.38
CA ILE A 48 -3.63 -0.33 -12.25
C ILE A 48 -4.47 -0.24 -13.52
N LEU A 49 -3.82 -0.24 -14.69
CA LEU A 49 -4.50 -0.13 -15.96
C LEU A 49 -5.40 -1.35 -16.22
N ARG A 50 -6.67 -1.11 -16.55
CA ARG A 50 -7.66 -2.17 -16.79
C ARG A 50 -7.20 -3.19 -17.85
N GLY A 51 -6.51 -2.75 -18.89
CA GLY A 51 -6.02 -3.61 -19.97
C GLY A 51 -4.98 -4.65 -19.55
N ILE A 52 -4.32 -4.45 -18.39
CA ILE A 52 -3.32 -5.38 -17.84
C ILE A 52 -3.97 -6.72 -17.44
N TYR A 53 -5.23 -6.70 -17.02
CA TYR A 53 -5.97 -7.90 -16.62
C TYR A 53 -6.49 -8.73 -17.79
N ARG A 54 -6.50 -8.19 -19.00
CA ARG A 54 -7.08 -8.85 -20.17
C ARG A 54 -6.52 -10.25 -20.40
N GLY A 55 -5.20 -10.40 -20.30
CA GLY A 55 -4.56 -11.70 -20.50
C GLY A 55 -4.97 -12.74 -19.43
N ILE A 56 -5.18 -12.30 -18.19
CA ILE A 56 -5.67 -13.17 -17.11
C ILE A 56 -7.13 -13.57 -17.39
N GLU A 57 -7.98 -12.64 -17.76
CA GLU A 57 -9.40 -12.86 -18.02
C GLU A 57 -9.64 -13.79 -19.23
N GLU A 58 -8.81 -13.67 -20.27
CA GLU A 58 -8.85 -14.50 -21.47
C GLU A 58 -8.10 -15.83 -21.30
N GLY A 59 -7.36 -16.01 -20.19
CA GLY A 59 -6.51 -17.18 -19.95
C GLY A 59 -5.32 -17.29 -20.91
N SER A 60 -4.91 -16.17 -21.52
CA SER A 60 -3.86 -16.14 -22.54
C SER A 60 -2.47 -15.86 -21.96
N THR A 61 -2.36 -15.00 -20.92
CA THR A 61 -1.09 -14.66 -20.29
C THR A 61 -1.29 -13.98 -18.93
N TYR A 62 -0.38 -14.24 -18.00
CA TYR A 62 -0.32 -13.56 -16.69
C TYR A 62 0.79 -12.49 -16.64
N TYR A 63 1.61 -12.44 -17.67
CA TYR A 63 2.86 -11.70 -17.68
C TYR A 63 2.67 -10.19 -17.54
N GLN A 64 1.65 -9.60 -18.17
CA GLN A 64 1.40 -8.17 -18.10
C GLN A 64 1.06 -7.72 -16.68
N TYR A 65 0.29 -8.51 -15.92
CA TYR A 65 -0.04 -8.16 -14.56
C TYR A 65 1.20 -8.17 -13.66
N THR A 66 1.97 -9.25 -13.68
CA THR A 66 3.16 -9.37 -12.83
C THR A 66 4.22 -8.34 -13.15
N THR A 67 4.50 -8.09 -14.43
CA THR A 67 5.56 -7.16 -14.83
C THR A 67 5.13 -5.70 -14.75
N MET A 68 3.94 -5.34 -15.22
CA MET A 68 3.54 -3.95 -15.35
C MET A 68 2.80 -3.42 -14.12
N ALA A 69 1.94 -4.24 -13.48
CA ALA A 69 1.16 -3.81 -12.33
C ALA A 69 1.82 -4.10 -10.97
N VAL A 70 2.79 -5.01 -10.93
CA VAL A 70 3.54 -5.35 -9.72
C VAL A 70 4.97 -4.84 -9.85
N GLU A 71 5.84 -5.50 -10.62
CA GLU A 71 7.26 -5.18 -10.67
C GLU A 71 7.54 -3.73 -11.08
N ASN A 72 7.09 -3.30 -12.26
CA ASN A 72 7.38 -1.93 -12.72
C ASN A 72 6.68 -0.88 -11.87
N MET A 73 5.44 -1.12 -11.44
CA MET A 73 4.72 -0.17 -10.60
C MET A 73 5.36 -0.03 -9.23
N GLU A 74 5.60 -1.14 -8.53
CA GLU A 74 6.09 -1.12 -7.15
C GLU A 74 7.60 -0.90 -7.03
N GLU A 75 8.40 -1.33 -8.02
CA GLU A 75 9.86 -1.23 -7.96
C GLU A 75 10.43 -0.01 -8.71
N THR A 76 9.63 0.64 -9.55
CA THR A 76 10.11 1.77 -10.37
C THR A 76 9.26 3.02 -10.20
N ILE A 77 7.98 2.96 -10.54
CA ILE A 77 7.12 4.16 -10.59
C ILE A 77 6.87 4.71 -9.18
N MET A 78 6.40 3.87 -8.28
CA MET A 78 6.07 4.29 -6.91
C MET A 78 7.28 4.82 -6.15
N PRO A 79 8.45 4.13 -6.12
CA PRO A 79 9.65 4.66 -5.48
C PRO A 79 10.13 5.97 -6.09
N MET A 80 10.06 6.14 -7.41
CA MET A 80 10.46 7.38 -8.06
C MET A 80 9.59 8.56 -7.64
N ALA A 81 8.26 8.39 -7.59
CA ALA A 81 7.34 9.41 -7.13
C ALA A 81 7.60 9.79 -5.66
N GLN A 82 7.79 8.77 -4.80
CA GLN A 82 8.11 8.98 -3.39
C GLN A 82 9.41 9.76 -3.20
N LEU A 83 10.49 9.33 -3.86
CA LEU A 83 11.80 9.96 -3.73
C LEU A 83 11.77 11.42 -4.19
N LYS A 84 11.13 11.72 -5.32
CA LYS A 84 11.04 13.09 -5.81
C LYS A 84 10.21 13.99 -4.89
N ALA A 85 9.11 13.49 -4.35
CA ALA A 85 8.32 14.24 -3.38
C ALA A 85 9.07 14.42 -2.06
N ALA A 86 9.77 13.39 -1.57
CA ALA A 86 10.61 13.48 -0.37
C ALA A 86 11.77 14.46 -0.54
N MET A 87 12.47 14.43 -1.67
CA MET A 87 13.54 15.39 -1.98
C MET A 87 13.06 16.84 -1.96
N GLU A 88 11.82 17.10 -2.35
CA GLU A 88 11.26 18.44 -2.30
C GLU A 88 10.98 18.89 -0.86
N LEU A 89 10.51 18.00 0.01
CA LEU A 89 10.34 18.26 1.43
C LEU A 89 11.69 18.56 2.11
N GLU A 90 12.72 17.79 1.80
CA GLU A 90 14.05 17.98 2.37
C GLU A 90 14.73 19.29 1.92
N LYS A 91 14.45 19.80 0.72
CA LYS A 91 14.91 21.13 0.29
C LYS A 91 14.41 22.25 1.19
N ASP A 92 13.21 22.09 1.74
CA ASP A 92 12.59 23.04 2.65
C ASP A 92 12.97 22.77 4.14
N GLY A 93 13.88 21.80 4.39
CA GLY A 93 14.45 21.48 5.70
C GLY A 93 13.64 20.48 6.54
N TYR A 94 12.65 19.82 5.96
CA TYR A 94 11.89 18.77 6.62
C TYR A 94 12.54 17.39 6.46
N ILE A 95 12.24 16.49 7.39
CA ILE A 95 12.59 15.08 7.24
C ILE A 95 11.48 14.39 6.42
N ALA A 96 11.86 13.57 5.45
CA ALA A 96 10.92 12.84 4.64
C ALA A 96 11.39 11.41 4.43
N LEU A 97 10.63 10.43 4.93
CA LEU A 97 10.97 9.02 4.90
C LEU A 97 9.99 8.24 4.02
N PRO A 98 10.36 7.90 2.77
CA PRO A 98 9.55 7.06 1.90
C PRO A 98 9.32 5.67 2.50
N GLN A 99 8.09 5.17 2.41
CA GLN A 99 7.67 3.85 2.88
C GLN A 99 7.08 3.05 1.73
N ARG A 100 7.70 1.94 1.38
CA ARG A 100 7.14 0.96 0.44
C ARG A 100 6.84 -0.35 1.15
N ARG A 101 5.93 -1.12 0.60
CA ARG A 101 5.59 -2.44 1.13
C ARG A 101 6.75 -3.41 0.91
N HIS A 102 7.18 -4.08 1.97
CA HIS A 102 8.08 -5.23 1.88
C HIS A 102 7.27 -6.52 1.93
N GLN A 103 7.69 -7.51 1.17
CA GLN A 103 7.14 -8.85 1.29
C GLN A 103 7.84 -9.59 2.45
N GLN A 104 7.47 -9.26 3.68
CA GLN A 104 7.99 -9.97 4.86
C GLN A 104 7.47 -11.40 4.99
N ILE A 105 6.38 -11.71 4.31
CA ILE A 105 5.67 -13.00 4.39
C ILE A 105 6.59 -14.18 4.07
N MET A 106 7.58 -14.01 3.23
CA MET A 106 8.49 -15.09 2.86
C MET A 106 9.48 -15.46 3.98
N ALA A 107 9.82 -14.51 4.86
CA ALA A 107 10.74 -14.77 5.97
C ALA A 107 10.09 -15.61 7.09
N GLU A 108 8.78 -15.49 7.31
CA GLU A 108 8.06 -16.24 8.33
C GLU A 108 7.75 -17.68 7.91
N HIS A 109 7.80 -17.98 6.61
CA HIS A 109 7.36 -19.26 6.07
C HIS A 109 8.44 -20.30 5.88
N ASP A 110 9.65 -19.88 5.69
CA ASP A 110 10.77 -20.82 5.61
C ASP A 110 11.16 -21.43 6.97
N SER A 111 10.42 -21.11 8.01
CA SER A 111 10.54 -21.80 9.32
C SER A 111 10.28 -23.32 9.24
N THR A 112 9.67 -23.81 8.16
CA THR A 112 9.48 -25.24 7.90
C THR A 112 10.64 -25.90 7.17
N ASN A 113 11.56 -25.13 6.59
CA ASN A 113 12.76 -25.63 5.95
C ASN A 113 14.02 -25.00 6.56
N PRO A 114 14.62 -25.63 7.57
CA PRO A 114 15.77 -25.08 8.30
C PRO A 114 17.06 -24.97 7.44
N GLU A 115 17.06 -25.49 6.22
CA GLU A 115 18.20 -25.43 5.31
C GLU A 115 18.21 -24.16 4.43
N VAL A 116 17.11 -23.38 4.44
CA VAL A 116 17.05 -22.15 3.64
C VAL A 116 17.75 -21.01 4.39
N ALA A 117 18.78 -20.45 3.78
CA ALA A 117 19.64 -19.43 4.37
C ALA A 117 18.93 -18.12 4.80
N TYR A 118 17.71 -17.89 4.35
CA TYR A 118 16.88 -16.76 4.77
C TYR A 118 16.61 -16.74 6.27
N ASP A 119 16.36 -17.90 6.85
CA ASP A 119 16.11 -18.07 8.28
C ASP A 119 17.31 -17.63 9.12
N ALA A 120 18.53 -17.90 8.66
CA ALA A 120 19.75 -17.55 9.38
C ALA A 120 20.00 -16.03 9.41
N VAL A 121 19.49 -15.30 8.43
CA VAL A 121 19.67 -13.84 8.35
C VAL A 121 18.72 -13.09 9.28
N TYR A 122 17.53 -13.64 9.56
CA TYR A 122 16.47 -12.95 10.30
C TYR A 122 16.26 -13.47 11.74
N ARG A 123 16.73 -14.68 12.08
CA ARG A 123 16.52 -15.29 13.41
C ARG A 123 16.95 -14.44 14.59
N ASP A 124 18.03 -13.71 14.47
CA ASP A 124 18.64 -12.92 15.55
C ASP A 124 18.47 -11.40 15.36
N LYS A 125 17.69 -10.98 14.36
CA LYS A 125 17.41 -9.54 14.12
C LYS A 125 16.02 -9.20 14.59
N PRO A 126 15.81 -7.99 15.16
CA PRO A 126 14.46 -7.52 15.43
C PRO A 126 13.68 -7.51 14.11
N GLN A 127 12.43 -7.96 14.16
CA GLN A 127 11.53 -7.92 13.01
C GLN A 127 11.51 -6.50 12.45
N GLU A 128 11.57 -6.37 11.14
CA GLU A 128 11.44 -5.09 10.46
C GLU A 128 10.05 -4.52 10.75
N ILE A 129 10.02 -3.30 11.27
CA ILE A 129 8.76 -2.63 11.60
C ILE A 129 8.15 -2.12 10.30
N GLN A 130 6.93 -2.56 10.01
CA GLN A 130 6.16 -2.12 8.86
C GLN A 130 4.85 -1.48 9.32
N MET A 131 4.49 -0.35 8.69
CA MET A 131 3.21 0.29 8.93
C MET A 131 2.05 -0.52 8.33
N ASP A 132 0.84 -0.36 8.86
CA ASP A 132 -0.37 -0.91 8.25
C ASP A 132 -0.73 -0.12 7.00
N PHE A 133 -0.37 -0.64 5.84
CA PHE A 133 -0.55 0.02 4.55
C PHE A 133 -2.02 0.28 4.22
N LEU A 134 -2.91 -0.67 4.47
CA LEU A 134 -4.33 -0.51 4.16
C LEU A 134 -4.98 0.56 5.04
N ASN A 135 -4.80 0.46 6.36
CA ASN A 135 -5.36 1.45 7.26
C ASN A 135 -4.75 2.83 7.05
N SER A 136 -3.46 2.92 6.72
CA SER A 136 -2.80 4.18 6.38
C SER A 136 -3.37 4.80 5.11
N ALA A 137 -3.68 3.99 4.08
CA ALA A 137 -4.33 4.48 2.86
C ALA A 137 -5.73 5.05 3.14
N VAL A 138 -6.52 4.37 3.99
CA VAL A 138 -7.82 4.87 4.44
C VAL A 138 -7.67 6.18 5.22
N LYS A 139 -6.72 6.24 6.17
CA LYS A 139 -6.43 7.44 6.97
C LYS A 139 -5.96 8.62 6.10
N CYS A 140 -5.24 8.36 5.02
CA CYS A 140 -4.82 9.38 4.04
C CYS A 140 -5.95 9.81 3.09
N GLY A 141 -7.13 9.17 3.14
CA GLY A 141 -8.24 9.50 2.24
C GLY A 141 -8.02 9.03 0.80
N LEU A 142 -7.29 7.93 0.59
CA LEU A 142 -7.10 7.35 -0.74
C LEU A 142 -8.28 6.46 -1.17
N GLY A 143 -9.11 6.05 -0.23
CA GLY A 143 -10.25 5.16 -0.44
C GLY A 143 -10.83 4.63 0.85
N GLU A 144 -11.72 3.64 0.75
CA GLU A 144 -12.28 2.90 1.88
C GLU A 144 -11.84 1.43 1.87
N LYS A 145 -11.94 0.76 3.02
CA LYS A 145 -11.64 -0.67 3.14
C LYS A 145 -12.80 -1.50 2.64
N GLY A 146 -12.57 -2.32 1.62
CA GLY A 146 -13.50 -3.33 1.13
C GLY A 146 -13.64 -4.52 2.09
N PHE A 147 -14.68 -5.33 1.87
CA PHE A 147 -14.95 -6.55 2.65
C PHE A 147 -13.81 -7.57 2.53
N ASP A 148 -13.16 -7.63 1.38
CA ASP A 148 -12.01 -8.50 1.05
C ASP A 148 -10.65 -7.96 1.51
N GLY A 149 -10.64 -6.86 2.25
CA GLY A 149 -9.41 -6.21 2.68
C GLY A 149 -8.70 -5.40 1.58
N ALA A 150 -9.29 -5.23 0.39
CA ALA A 150 -8.76 -4.33 -0.62
C ALA A 150 -9.08 -2.86 -0.28
N LEU A 151 -8.26 -1.93 -0.76
CA LEU A 151 -8.61 -0.52 -0.80
C LEU A 151 -9.53 -0.28 -1.99
N LEU A 152 -10.68 0.35 -1.76
CA LEU A 152 -11.63 0.74 -2.79
C LEU A 152 -11.60 2.26 -2.98
N ASN A 153 -11.44 2.69 -4.22
CA ASN A 153 -11.43 4.11 -4.62
C ASN A 153 -12.58 4.37 -5.59
N ASP A 154 -13.16 5.58 -5.59
CA ASP A 154 -14.29 5.95 -6.43
C ASP A 154 -14.00 5.79 -7.93
N ASP A 155 -12.80 6.18 -8.35
CA ASP A 155 -12.44 6.20 -9.77
C ASP A 155 -11.88 4.86 -10.27
N PHE A 156 -11.23 4.09 -9.38
CA PHE A 156 -10.45 2.91 -9.77
C PHE A 156 -10.94 1.61 -9.13
N GLY A 157 -11.93 1.67 -8.23
CA GLY A 157 -12.34 0.50 -7.46
C GLY A 157 -11.16 -0.11 -6.70
N PRO A 158 -10.96 -1.45 -6.76
CA PRO A 158 -9.82 -2.12 -6.12
C PRO A 158 -8.52 -2.04 -6.93
N MET A 159 -8.55 -1.42 -8.14
CA MET A 159 -7.40 -1.36 -9.04
C MET A 159 -6.48 -0.19 -8.72
N ILE A 160 -5.99 -0.16 -7.49
CA ILE A 160 -5.09 0.88 -6.97
C ILE A 160 -3.95 0.26 -6.16
N ARG A 161 -2.73 0.72 -6.41
CA ARG A 161 -1.55 0.50 -5.57
C ARG A 161 -1.25 1.76 -4.79
N TYR A 162 -0.59 1.65 -3.65
CA TYR A 162 -0.31 2.81 -2.82
C TYR A 162 0.97 2.65 -2.00
N CYS A 163 1.60 3.79 -1.74
CA CYS A 163 2.80 3.91 -0.91
C CYS A 163 2.74 5.22 -0.11
N PHE A 164 3.70 5.43 0.80
CA PHE A 164 3.63 6.51 1.75
C PHE A 164 4.96 7.25 1.91
N ILE A 165 4.87 8.50 2.38
CA ILE A 165 6.00 9.27 2.89
C ILE A 165 5.63 9.73 4.29
N LEU A 166 6.46 9.43 5.28
CA LEU A 166 6.37 9.99 6.62
C LEU A 166 7.15 11.31 6.64
N THR A 167 6.62 12.34 7.29
CA THR A 167 7.31 13.62 7.40
C THR A 167 6.94 14.38 8.68
N ASP A 168 7.88 15.19 9.18
CA ASP A 168 7.67 16.15 10.25
C ASP A 168 7.05 17.48 9.78
N ALA A 169 6.82 17.63 8.47
CA ALA A 169 6.05 18.74 7.92
C ALA A 169 4.57 18.62 8.27
N GLU A 170 3.92 19.74 8.54
CA GLU A 170 2.47 19.79 8.77
C GLU A 170 1.74 20.24 7.50
N PHE A 171 0.69 19.51 7.15
CA PHE A 171 -0.14 19.80 5.99
C PHE A 171 -1.63 19.82 6.37
N GLU A 172 -2.41 20.58 5.60
CA GLU A 172 -3.86 20.47 5.63
C GLU A 172 -4.28 19.04 5.25
N GLU A 173 -5.12 18.45 6.08
CA GLU A 173 -5.54 17.06 5.91
C GLU A 173 -6.46 16.86 4.70
N THR A 174 -6.36 15.67 4.10
CA THR A 174 -7.35 15.19 3.14
C THR A 174 -8.50 14.54 3.90
N PRO A 175 -9.79 14.87 3.60
CA PRO A 175 -10.93 14.20 4.21
C PRO A 175 -10.87 12.69 3.97
N MET A 176 -11.21 11.91 4.99
CA MET A 176 -11.37 10.46 4.83
C MET A 176 -12.64 10.15 4.04
N TYR A 177 -12.63 9.03 3.32
CA TYR A 177 -13.83 8.52 2.66
C TYR A 177 -14.95 8.25 3.68
N LYS A 178 -16.16 8.61 3.30
CA LYS A 178 -17.36 8.10 3.97
C LYS A 178 -17.70 6.77 3.31
N PRO A 179 -17.79 5.65 4.05
CA PRO A 179 -18.01 4.33 3.46
C PRO A 179 -19.29 4.31 2.61
N HIS A 180 -19.16 3.93 1.32
CA HIS A 180 -20.28 3.89 0.37
C HIS A 180 -20.03 2.96 -0.84
N LEU A 181 -18.80 2.47 -1.02
CA LEU A 181 -18.42 1.62 -2.15
C LEU A 181 -18.67 0.14 -1.85
N CYS A 182 -18.40 -0.29 -0.61
CA CYS A 182 -18.56 -1.67 -0.20
C CYS A 182 -19.88 -1.90 0.52
N ASP A 183 -20.85 -2.52 -0.15
CA ASP A 183 -22.14 -2.96 0.41
C ASP A 183 -22.09 -4.35 1.07
N LYS A 184 -20.92 -4.98 1.14
CA LYS A 184 -20.70 -6.34 1.66
C LYS A 184 -21.50 -7.42 0.92
N CYS A 185 -21.72 -7.26 -0.38
CA CYS A 185 -22.50 -8.20 -1.21
C CYS A 185 -21.90 -9.60 -1.34
N GLY A 186 -20.68 -9.84 -0.89
CA GLY A 186 -20.01 -11.15 -0.91
C GLY A 186 -19.47 -11.60 -2.28
N LYS A 187 -19.56 -10.78 -3.32
CA LYS A 187 -19.05 -11.12 -4.66
C LYS A 187 -17.55 -11.40 -4.66
N CYS A 188 -16.75 -10.62 -3.93
CA CYS A 188 -15.32 -10.85 -3.78
C CYS A 188 -15.02 -12.21 -3.16
N LYS A 189 -15.79 -12.64 -2.15
CA LYS A 189 -15.67 -13.94 -1.52
C LYS A 189 -15.98 -15.07 -2.51
N SER A 190 -17.13 -14.99 -3.21
CA SER A 190 -17.54 -16.03 -4.16
C SER A 190 -16.63 -16.12 -5.39
N ALA A 191 -15.96 -15.04 -5.76
CA ALA A 191 -15.01 -14.98 -6.87
C ALA A 191 -13.58 -15.36 -6.49
N CYS A 192 -13.26 -15.50 -5.20
CA CYS A 192 -11.91 -15.80 -4.74
C CYS A 192 -11.52 -17.26 -5.13
N PRO A 193 -10.53 -17.48 -6.01
CA PRO A 193 -10.16 -18.81 -6.46
C PRO A 193 -9.56 -19.67 -5.32
N GLY A 194 -8.89 -19.03 -4.35
CA GLY A 194 -8.30 -19.66 -3.19
C GLY A 194 -9.26 -19.87 -2.02
N ASN A 195 -10.54 -19.43 -2.13
CA ASN A 195 -11.47 -19.38 -0.99
C ASN A 195 -10.89 -18.72 0.26
N ALA A 196 -9.99 -17.75 0.07
CA ALA A 196 -9.22 -17.11 1.13
C ALA A 196 -10.04 -16.13 1.98
N ILE A 197 -11.25 -15.73 1.52
CA ILE A 197 -12.07 -14.72 2.18
C ILE A 197 -13.16 -15.41 3.02
N SER A 198 -13.12 -15.21 4.33
CA SER A 198 -14.08 -15.76 5.28
C SER A 198 -15.41 -15.01 5.29
N ASP A 199 -16.41 -15.54 6.03
CA ASP A 199 -17.75 -14.89 6.16
C ASP A 199 -17.73 -13.55 6.88
N ASN A 200 -16.70 -13.27 7.67
CA ASN A 200 -16.51 -11.98 8.35
C ASN A 200 -15.60 -11.02 7.58
N GLY A 201 -15.12 -11.40 6.39
CA GLY A 201 -14.23 -10.59 5.56
C GLY A 201 -12.75 -10.68 5.93
N SER A 202 -12.36 -11.56 6.86
CA SER A 202 -10.94 -11.82 7.08
C SER A 202 -10.36 -12.61 5.92
N VAL A 203 -9.12 -12.30 5.55
CA VAL A 203 -8.40 -12.96 4.46
C VAL A 203 -7.34 -13.87 5.05
N ASP A 204 -7.36 -15.14 4.67
CA ASP A 204 -6.28 -16.07 4.95
C ASP A 204 -5.11 -15.77 3.99
N PRO A 205 -3.97 -15.26 4.48
CA PRO A 205 -2.87 -14.86 3.64
C PRO A 205 -2.24 -16.03 2.88
N TRP A 206 -2.32 -17.25 3.42
CA TRP A 206 -1.74 -18.44 2.80
C TRP A 206 -2.59 -18.94 1.65
N GLN A 207 -3.89 -19.05 1.89
CA GLN A 207 -4.84 -19.38 0.82
C GLN A 207 -4.78 -18.34 -0.31
N CYS A 208 -4.59 -17.06 0.04
CA CYS A 208 -4.40 -15.99 -0.93
C CYS A 208 -3.08 -16.17 -1.71
N ALA A 209 -1.97 -16.42 -1.03
CA ALA A 209 -0.64 -16.53 -1.63
C ALA A 209 -0.48 -17.72 -2.60
N VAL A 210 -1.22 -18.80 -2.40
CA VAL A 210 -1.20 -19.97 -3.32
C VAL A 210 -1.71 -19.62 -4.71
N TYR A 211 -2.56 -18.58 -4.83
CA TYR A 211 -3.17 -18.14 -6.09
C TYR A 211 -2.68 -16.77 -6.57
N TYR A 212 -1.65 -16.21 -5.91
CA TYR A 212 -1.08 -14.90 -6.27
C TYR A 212 0.06 -15.08 -7.32
#